data_a742d511f24c486dce0fdc12677d95a4
#
_entry.id   a742d511f24c486dce0fdc12677d95a4
#
_cell.length_a   1.000
_cell.length_b   1.000
_cell.length_c   1.000
_cell.angle_alpha   90.00
_cell.angle_beta   90.00
_cell.angle_gamma   90.00
#
_symmetry.space_group_name_H-M   'P 1'
#
loop_
_entity.id
_entity.type
_entity.pdbx_description
1 polymer ?
#
loop_
_entity_poly.entity_id
_entity_poly.type
_entity_poly.pdbx_seq_one_letter_code
_entity_poly.pdbx_strand_id
1 'polypeptide(L)'
;MSGTSADVSVRVAWSADAEAIARVQLRSWRHRYAGVLPDDVLQSLDQQAFAAQWSEAINRPADARNRVLVALDRASVVGFALTAAADDPDSDPATDAQVAEFVVDPDHHRAGHGSRLMQACADTMQADRFTHASTWVLATDDPMRAFLAEAGWAPDGAHRELDLTGDGDVRVTQVRLHTELDRPSG
;
A
#
# COMPACT_ATOMS: atom_id res chain seq x y z
N MET A 1 -30.14 -17.68 -0.96
CA MET A 1 -30.20 -16.35 -0.34
C MET A 1 -28.80 -15.77 -0.27
N SER A 2 -28.44 -15.02 -1.21
CA SER A 2 -27.03 -14.84 -1.57
C SER A 2 -26.87 -13.40 -1.96
N GLY A 3 -26.40 -12.59 -1.06
CA GLY A 3 -26.29 -11.17 -1.32
C GLY A 3 -25.16 -10.52 -0.58
N THR A 4 -23.93 -11.08 -0.67
CA THR A 4 -22.80 -10.47 0.06
C THR A 4 -21.56 -10.25 -0.79
N SER A 5 -21.66 -10.41 -2.10
CA SER A 5 -20.51 -10.25 -3.00
C SER A 5 -20.44 -8.91 -3.74
N ALA A 6 -21.44 -8.04 -3.60
CA ALA A 6 -21.54 -6.81 -4.38
C ALA A 6 -20.98 -5.55 -3.69
N ASP A 7 -20.66 -5.63 -2.41
CA ASP A 7 -20.32 -4.43 -1.63
C ASP A 7 -18.81 -4.13 -1.56
N VAL A 8 -17.97 -5.08 -1.96
CA VAL A 8 -16.50 -4.92 -1.94
C VAL A 8 -15.95 -4.85 -3.36
N SER A 9 -15.35 -3.74 -3.73
CA SER A 9 -14.77 -3.52 -5.05
C SER A 9 -13.44 -2.80 -4.97
N VAL A 10 -12.64 -2.92 -6.03
CA VAL A 10 -11.37 -2.19 -6.20
C VAL A 10 -11.36 -1.53 -7.57
N ARG A 11 -10.89 -0.32 -7.65
CA ARG A 11 -10.69 0.43 -8.89
C ARG A 11 -9.49 1.36 -8.81
N VAL A 12 -9.06 1.87 -9.95
CA VAL A 12 -8.11 2.99 -9.99
C VAL A 12 -8.73 4.21 -9.32
N ALA A 13 -7.92 4.91 -8.54
CA ALA A 13 -8.36 6.11 -7.84
C ALA A 13 -8.67 7.26 -8.81
N TRP A 14 -9.67 8.05 -8.47
CA TRP A 14 -9.97 9.32 -9.10
C TRP A 14 -9.45 10.48 -8.26
N SER A 15 -9.30 11.65 -8.84
CA SER A 15 -8.88 12.86 -8.11
C SER A 15 -9.74 13.13 -6.88
N ALA A 16 -11.04 12.85 -6.95
CA ALA A 16 -11.98 13.03 -5.85
C ALA A 16 -11.73 12.08 -4.67
N ASP A 17 -10.95 11.01 -4.83
CA ASP A 17 -10.64 10.06 -3.77
C ASP A 17 -9.51 10.54 -2.84
N ALA A 18 -8.75 11.56 -3.23
CA ALA A 18 -7.54 11.98 -2.51
C ALA A 18 -7.78 12.29 -1.02
N GLU A 19 -8.88 12.95 -0.69
CA GLU A 19 -9.23 13.24 0.71
C GLU A 19 -9.58 11.98 1.50
N ALA A 20 -10.32 11.06 0.88
CA ALA A 20 -10.69 9.80 1.51
C ALA A 20 -9.45 8.90 1.73
N ILE A 21 -8.53 8.86 0.77
CA ILE A 21 -7.24 8.17 0.89
C ILE A 21 -6.44 8.76 2.04
N ALA A 22 -6.31 10.08 2.11
CA ALA A 22 -5.58 10.75 3.19
C ALA A 22 -6.18 10.44 4.57
N ARG A 23 -7.51 10.41 4.68
CA ARG A 23 -8.20 10.03 5.91
C ARG A 23 -7.87 8.60 6.34
N VAL A 24 -7.94 7.65 5.44
CA VAL A 24 -7.59 6.23 5.71
C VAL A 24 -6.13 6.11 6.10
N GLN A 25 -5.23 6.81 5.41
CA GLN A 25 -3.80 6.82 5.72
C GLN A 25 -3.53 7.34 7.14
N LEU A 26 -4.10 8.46 7.52
CA LEU A 26 -3.92 9.04 8.85
C LEU A 26 -4.45 8.14 9.97
N ARG A 27 -5.62 7.53 9.78
CA ARG A 27 -6.17 6.57 10.74
C ARG A 27 -5.26 5.37 10.91
N SER A 28 -4.77 4.83 9.80
CA SER A 28 -3.82 3.70 9.80
C SER A 28 -2.50 4.08 10.48
N TRP A 29 -1.95 5.25 10.20
CA TRP A 29 -0.70 5.72 10.81
C TRP A 29 -0.85 5.91 12.33
N ARG A 30 -1.93 6.55 12.76
CA ARG A 30 -2.22 6.72 14.20
C ARG A 30 -2.37 5.38 14.92
N HIS A 31 -2.98 4.40 14.26
CA HIS A 31 -3.10 3.05 14.81
C HIS A 31 -1.75 2.32 14.83
N ARG A 32 -1.01 2.36 13.73
CA ARG A 32 0.26 1.62 13.54
C ARG A 32 1.38 2.15 14.41
N TYR A 33 1.48 3.46 14.55
CA TYR A 33 2.57 4.12 15.25
C TYR A 33 2.21 4.58 16.66
N ALA A 34 1.04 4.21 17.17
CA ALA A 34 0.69 4.42 18.58
C ALA A 34 1.73 3.75 19.48
N GLY A 35 2.29 4.51 20.42
CA GLY A 35 3.37 4.04 21.30
C GLY A 35 4.77 3.95 20.64
N VAL A 36 4.88 4.23 19.35
CA VAL A 36 6.16 4.31 18.61
C VAL A 36 6.54 5.77 18.36
N LEU A 37 5.61 6.55 17.83
CA LEU A 37 5.77 8.00 17.71
C LEU A 37 5.14 8.72 18.88
N PRO A 38 5.69 9.89 19.29
CA PRO A 38 5.05 10.75 20.28
C PRO A 38 3.63 11.15 19.85
N ASP A 39 2.72 11.26 20.81
CA ASP A 39 1.31 11.56 20.53
C ASP A 39 1.12 12.92 19.86
N ASP A 40 1.91 13.93 20.24
CA ASP A 40 1.89 15.25 19.61
C ASP A 40 2.31 15.21 18.13
N VAL A 41 3.27 14.37 17.77
CA VAL A 41 3.66 14.13 16.38
C VAL A 41 2.50 13.51 15.60
N LEU A 42 1.86 12.48 16.15
CA LEU A 42 0.71 11.84 15.50
C LEU A 42 -0.50 12.78 15.36
N GLN A 43 -0.70 13.67 16.32
CA GLN A 43 -1.77 14.67 16.26
C GLN A 43 -1.48 15.82 15.29
N SER A 44 -0.20 16.12 15.05
CA SER A 44 0.23 17.17 14.13
C SER A 44 0.12 16.81 12.65
N LEU A 45 -0.16 15.53 12.33
CA LEU A 45 -0.31 15.08 10.95
C LEU A 45 -1.48 15.79 10.26
N ASP A 46 -1.19 16.44 9.14
CA ASP A 46 -2.14 17.27 8.40
C ASP A 46 -2.80 16.48 7.27
N GLN A 47 -4.10 16.22 7.41
CA GLN A 47 -4.89 15.52 6.41
C GLN A 47 -4.90 16.25 5.06
N GLN A 48 -4.94 17.57 5.04
CA GLN A 48 -4.97 18.35 3.81
C GLN A 48 -3.64 18.25 3.04
N ALA A 49 -2.52 18.24 3.77
CA ALA A 49 -1.21 18.04 3.16
C ALA A 49 -1.10 16.66 2.52
N PHE A 50 -1.57 15.61 3.19
CA PHE A 50 -1.62 14.25 2.60
C PHE A 50 -2.58 14.19 1.40
N ALA A 51 -3.75 14.81 1.48
CA ALA A 51 -4.70 14.85 0.37
C ALA A 51 -4.11 15.55 -0.87
N ALA A 52 -3.37 16.63 -0.68
CA ALA A 52 -2.67 17.33 -1.76
C ALA A 52 -1.61 16.43 -2.43
N GLN A 53 -0.83 15.68 -1.65
CA GLN A 53 0.15 14.72 -2.17
C GLN A 53 -0.52 13.60 -2.98
N TRP A 54 -1.63 13.05 -2.48
CA TRP A 54 -2.38 12.03 -3.21
C TRP A 54 -3.04 12.57 -4.48
N SER A 55 -3.56 13.78 -4.44
CA SER A 55 -4.09 14.46 -5.62
C SER A 55 -3.02 14.61 -6.70
N GLU A 56 -1.81 15.00 -6.32
CA GLU A 56 -0.68 15.12 -7.25
C GLU A 56 -0.28 13.73 -7.80
N ALA A 57 -0.16 12.72 -6.96
CA ALA A 57 0.18 11.35 -7.37
C ALA A 57 -0.85 10.74 -8.36
N ILE A 58 -2.13 11.08 -8.19
CA ILE A 58 -3.20 10.60 -9.07
C ILE A 58 -3.21 11.36 -10.40
N ASN A 59 -3.07 12.69 -10.36
CA ASN A 59 -3.24 13.53 -11.53
C ASN A 59 -1.97 13.68 -12.37
N ARG A 60 -0.80 13.59 -11.73
CA ARG A 60 0.51 13.78 -12.35
C ARG A 60 1.52 12.73 -11.90
N PRO A 61 1.26 11.45 -12.19
CA PRO A 61 2.20 10.41 -11.81
C PRO A 61 3.56 10.62 -12.49
N ALA A 62 4.64 10.41 -11.75
CA ALA A 62 6.01 10.54 -12.27
C ALA A 62 6.34 9.51 -13.37
N ASP A 63 5.68 8.36 -13.35
CA ASP A 63 5.74 7.32 -14.38
C ASP A 63 4.32 6.89 -14.72
N ALA A 64 4.04 6.64 -15.99
CA ALA A 64 2.71 6.21 -16.46
C ALA A 64 2.27 4.86 -15.86
N ARG A 65 3.20 4.07 -15.32
CA ARG A 65 2.93 2.80 -14.65
C ARG A 65 2.65 2.95 -13.16
N ASN A 66 2.76 4.16 -12.60
CA ASN A 66 2.35 4.43 -11.23
C ASN A 66 0.82 4.46 -11.17
N ARG A 67 0.25 3.59 -10.34
CA ARG A 67 -1.21 3.43 -10.20
C ARG A 67 -1.59 3.54 -8.74
N VAL A 68 -2.53 4.42 -8.45
CA VAL A 68 -3.21 4.45 -7.15
C VAL A 68 -4.51 3.67 -7.28
N LEU A 69 -4.69 2.67 -6.42
CA LEU A 69 -5.89 1.84 -6.37
C LEU A 69 -6.64 2.11 -5.07
N VAL A 70 -7.95 2.08 -5.11
CA VAL A 70 -8.81 2.21 -3.92
C VAL A 70 -9.69 0.98 -3.75
N ALA A 71 -9.77 0.49 -2.51
CA ALA A 71 -10.72 -0.51 -2.09
C ALA A 71 -11.94 0.20 -1.52
N LEU A 72 -13.12 -0.23 -1.96
CA LEU A 72 -14.39 0.35 -1.60
C LEU A 72 -15.24 -0.65 -0.80
N ASP A 73 -15.85 -0.16 0.26
CA ASP A 73 -17.03 -0.76 0.87
C ASP A 73 -18.22 0.08 0.46
N ARG A 74 -19.07 -0.47 -0.43
CA ARG A 74 -20.10 0.30 -1.15
C ARG A 74 -19.49 1.49 -1.88
N ALA A 75 -19.74 2.71 -1.44
CA ALA A 75 -19.21 3.94 -2.01
C ALA A 75 -18.06 4.56 -1.19
N SER A 76 -17.68 3.95 -0.08
CA SER A 76 -16.68 4.50 0.83
C SER A 76 -15.30 3.89 0.57
N VAL A 77 -14.28 4.73 0.47
CA VAL A 77 -12.89 4.27 0.42
C VAL A 77 -12.49 3.76 1.79
N VAL A 78 -12.11 2.48 1.85
CA VAL A 78 -11.69 1.77 3.07
C VAL A 78 -10.27 1.21 2.97
N GLY A 79 -9.61 1.38 1.85
CA GLY A 79 -8.23 1.00 1.65
C GLY A 79 -7.68 1.59 0.36
N PHE A 80 -6.37 1.61 0.25
CA PHE A 80 -5.68 2.06 -0.96
C PHE A 80 -4.32 1.38 -1.11
N ALA A 81 -3.81 1.40 -2.33
CA ALA A 81 -2.46 0.95 -2.65
C ALA A 81 -1.85 1.84 -3.73
N LEU A 82 -0.53 1.92 -3.74
CA LEU A 82 0.25 2.53 -4.80
C LEU A 82 1.17 1.45 -5.40
N THR A 83 1.00 1.16 -6.67
CA THR A 83 1.92 0.34 -7.45
C THR A 83 2.79 1.21 -8.34
N ALA A 84 4.06 0.87 -8.46
CA ALA A 84 5.05 1.62 -9.23
C ALA A 84 6.15 0.70 -9.74
N ALA A 85 7.00 1.19 -10.64
CA ALA A 85 8.29 0.54 -10.90
C ALA A 85 9.13 0.55 -9.62
N ALA A 86 9.85 -0.54 -9.36
CA ALA A 86 10.73 -0.62 -8.20
C ALA A 86 11.89 0.36 -8.30
N ASP A 87 12.24 0.97 -7.19
CA ASP A 87 13.30 1.99 -7.09
C ASP A 87 14.48 1.56 -6.19
N ASP A 88 14.46 0.32 -5.71
CA ASP A 88 15.57 -0.23 -4.95
C ASP A 88 16.83 -0.36 -5.82
N PRO A 89 18.02 -0.13 -5.26
CA PRO A 89 19.29 -0.15 -6.04
C PRO A 89 19.58 -1.48 -6.74
N ASP A 90 19.02 -2.58 -6.24
CA ASP A 90 19.19 -3.94 -6.76
C ASP A 90 18.03 -4.39 -7.66
N SER A 91 17.11 -3.50 -8.01
CA SER A 91 15.96 -3.79 -8.88
C SER A 91 16.17 -3.28 -10.30
N ASP A 92 15.48 -3.92 -11.24
CA ASP A 92 15.36 -3.44 -12.63
C ASP A 92 13.98 -2.81 -12.83
N PRO A 93 13.88 -1.47 -12.93
CA PRO A 93 12.59 -0.78 -13.07
C PRO A 93 11.83 -1.13 -14.36
N ALA A 94 12.43 -1.86 -15.29
CA ALA A 94 11.75 -2.33 -16.50
C ALA A 94 10.90 -3.58 -16.23
N THR A 95 11.32 -4.42 -15.29
CA THR A 95 10.71 -5.72 -15.00
C THR A 95 10.20 -5.86 -13.57
N ASP A 96 10.73 -5.06 -12.65
CA ASP A 96 10.44 -5.15 -11.23
C ASP A 96 9.51 -4.01 -10.81
N ALA A 97 8.39 -4.38 -10.23
CA ALA A 97 7.44 -3.46 -9.61
C ALA A 97 7.59 -3.42 -8.10
N GLN A 98 7.01 -2.41 -7.50
CA GLN A 98 6.80 -2.36 -6.06
C GLN A 98 5.36 -2.01 -5.71
N VAL A 99 4.87 -2.56 -4.61
CA VAL A 99 3.74 -2.03 -3.88
C VAL A 99 4.30 -1.06 -2.86
N ALA A 100 4.32 0.22 -3.24
CA ALA A 100 4.95 1.28 -2.44
C ALA A 100 4.12 1.65 -1.21
N GLU A 101 2.80 1.59 -1.34
CA GLU A 101 1.85 1.80 -0.26
C GLU A 101 0.76 0.72 -0.32
N PHE A 102 0.37 0.22 0.84
CA PHE A 102 -0.72 -0.73 0.99
C PHE A 102 -1.37 -0.56 2.35
N VAL A 103 -2.59 -0.07 2.36
CA VAL A 103 -3.30 0.29 3.59
C VAL A 103 -4.76 -0.14 3.50
N VAL A 104 -5.24 -0.79 4.55
CA VAL A 104 -6.67 -1.02 4.79
C VAL A 104 -7.04 -0.36 6.11
N ASP A 105 -8.15 0.36 6.12
CA ASP A 105 -8.66 1.01 7.34
C ASP A 105 -8.77 -0.03 8.48
N PRO A 106 -8.25 0.26 9.68
CA PRO A 106 -8.28 -0.69 10.80
C PRO A 106 -9.68 -1.22 11.14
N ASP A 107 -10.72 -0.43 10.94
CA ASP A 107 -12.10 -0.83 11.22
C ASP A 107 -12.68 -1.77 10.15
N HIS A 108 -11.98 -1.94 9.02
CA HIS A 108 -12.40 -2.77 7.90
C HIS A 108 -11.47 -3.96 7.65
N HIS A 109 -10.63 -4.29 8.62
CA HIS A 109 -9.78 -5.48 8.54
C HIS A 109 -10.63 -6.77 8.55
N ARG A 110 -10.10 -7.82 7.90
CA ARG A 110 -10.71 -9.17 7.81
C ARG A 110 -12.09 -9.22 7.11
N ALA A 111 -12.43 -8.19 6.32
CA ALA A 111 -13.64 -8.17 5.49
C ALA A 111 -13.35 -8.47 4.00
N GLY A 112 -12.14 -8.96 3.68
CA GLY A 112 -11.74 -9.31 2.32
C GLY A 112 -11.22 -8.14 1.48
N HIS A 113 -11.21 -6.92 2.00
CA HIS A 113 -10.72 -5.74 1.27
C HIS A 113 -9.23 -5.85 0.94
N GLY A 114 -8.41 -6.30 1.89
CA GLY A 114 -6.97 -6.47 1.69
C GLY A 114 -6.65 -7.49 0.59
N SER A 115 -7.28 -8.65 0.60
CA SER A 115 -7.05 -9.69 -0.42
C SER A 115 -7.45 -9.23 -1.81
N ARG A 116 -8.57 -8.53 -1.95
CA ARG A 116 -9.02 -7.98 -3.24
C ARG A 116 -8.11 -6.85 -3.73
N LEU A 117 -7.68 -5.99 -2.82
CA LEU A 117 -6.75 -4.90 -3.14
C LEU A 117 -5.39 -5.46 -3.60
N MET A 118 -4.85 -6.48 -2.92
CA MET A 118 -3.59 -7.12 -3.30
C MET A 118 -3.71 -7.83 -4.65
N GLN A 119 -4.82 -8.52 -4.91
CA GLN A 119 -5.07 -9.12 -6.21
C GLN A 119 -5.12 -8.07 -7.32
N ALA A 120 -5.80 -6.95 -7.09
CA ALA A 120 -5.86 -5.84 -8.04
C ALA A 120 -4.47 -5.20 -8.28
N CYS A 121 -3.62 -5.12 -7.25
CA CYS A 121 -2.23 -4.70 -7.42
C CYS A 121 -1.47 -5.67 -8.34
N ALA A 122 -1.58 -6.98 -8.11
CA ALA A 122 -0.94 -7.99 -8.94
C ALA A 122 -1.41 -7.90 -10.40
N ASP A 123 -2.72 -7.84 -10.63
CA ASP A 123 -3.30 -7.73 -11.97
C ASP A 123 -2.84 -6.44 -12.68
N THR A 124 -2.76 -5.34 -11.95
CA THR A 124 -2.28 -4.04 -12.49
C THR A 124 -0.81 -4.11 -12.89
N MET A 125 0.04 -4.65 -12.02
CA MET A 125 1.47 -4.79 -12.31
C MET A 125 1.72 -5.75 -13.49
N GLN A 126 0.96 -6.85 -13.57
CA GLN A 126 1.01 -7.76 -14.72
C GLN A 126 0.57 -7.08 -16.03
N ALA A 127 -0.48 -6.28 -16.00
CA ALA A 127 -0.95 -5.52 -17.16
C ALA A 127 0.10 -4.50 -17.64
N ASP A 128 0.87 -3.93 -16.72
CA ASP A 128 2.02 -3.06 -17.02
C ASP A 128 3.31 -3.85 -17.38
N ARG A 129 3.21 -5.17 -17.51
CA ARG A 129 4.27 -6.11 -17.96
C ARG A 129 5.41 -6.32 -16.97
N PHE A 130 5.21 -6.01 -15.72
CA PHE A 130 6.15 -6.42 -14.67
C PHE A 130 6.08 -7.94 -14.47
N THR A 131 7.21 -8.53 -14.14
CA THR A 131 7.36 -9.98 -13.91
C THR A 131 7.68 -10.30 -12.46
N HIS A 132 8.04 -9.31 -11.68
CA HIS A 132 8.43 -9.42 -10.29
C HIS A 132 7.90 -8.24 -9.51
N ALA A 133 7.55 -8.45 -8.25
CA ALA A 133 7.10 -7.38 -7.36
C ALA A 133 7.74 -7.50 -5.98
N SER A 134 7.98 -6.35 -5.36
CA SER A 134 8.47 -6.24 -3.99
C SER A 134 7.63 -5.27 -3.16
N THR A 135 7.74 -5.38 -1.86
CA THR A 135 7.16 -4.43 -0.91
C THR A 135 7.97 -4.39 0.39
N TRP A 136 8.02 -3.22 1.01
CA TRP A 136 8.67 -3.01 2.30
C TRP A 136 7.62 -2.95 3.40
N VAL A 137 7.81 -3.74 4.45
CA VAL A 137 6.92 -3.79 5.62
C VAL A 137 7.72 -3.65 6.91
N LEU A 138 7.07 -3.15 7.96
CA LEU A 138 7.70 -3.10 9.27
C LEU A 138 8.07 -4.51 9.72
N ALA A 139 9.28 -4.70 10.24
CA ALA A 139 9.75 -5.99 10.74
C ALA A 139 8.88 -6.52 11.89
N THR A 140 8.24 -5.61 12.63
CA THR A 140 7.35 -5.89 13.75
C THR A 140 5.87 -6.03 13.38
N ASP A 141 5.51 -5.81 12.11
CA ASP A 141 4.12 -5.95 11.63
C ASP A 141 3.82 -7.41 11.26
N ASP A 142 3.71 -8.27 12.26
CA ASP A 142 3.45 -9.69 12.07
C ASP A 142 2.15 -9.97 11.32
N PRO A 143 1.03 -9.26 11.57
CA PRO A 143 -0.21 -9.45 10.80
C PRO A 143 -0.03 -9.18 9.31
N MET A 144 0.67 -8.10 8.91
CA MET A 144 0.93 -7.78 7.51
C MET A 144 1.87 -8.81 6.88
N ARG A 145 2.91 -9.23 7.59
CA ARG A 145 3.83 -10.27 7.11
C ARG A 145 3.13 -11.60 6.88
N ALA A 146 2.24 -12.01 7.80
CA ALA A 146 1.43 -13.21 7.66
C ALA A 146 0.46 -13.11 6.48
N PHE A 147 -0.21 -11.98 6.30
CA PHE A 147 -1.10 -11.70 5.18
C PHE A 147 -0.36 -11.83 3.83
N LEU A 148 0.82 -11.24 3.73
CA LEU A 148 1.64 -11.32 2.52
C LEU A 148 2.12 -12.76 2.25
N ALA A 149 2.55 -13.49 3.29
CA ALA A 149 2.95 -14.89 3.15
C ALA A 149 1.80 -15.77 2.64
N GLU A 150 0.59 -15.58 3.13
CA GLU A 150 -0.61 -16.27 2.63
C GLU A 150 -0.92 -15.91 1.17
N ALA A 151 -0.58 -14.68 0.75
CA ALA A 151 -0.73 -14.23 -0.63
C ALA A 151 0.43 -14.68 -1.56
N GLY A 152 1.37 -15.48 -1.06
CA GLY A 152 2.48 -16.03 -1.86
C GLY A 152 3.74 -15.17 -1.89
N TRP A 153 3.84 -14.14 -1.04
CA TRP A 153 5.04 -13.34 -0.90
C TRP A 153 6.02 -13.97 0.09
N ALA A 154 7.31 -13.84 -0.15
CA ALA A 154 8.36 -14.36 0.71
C ALA A 154 9.43 -13.28 1.00
N PRO A 155 10.07 -13.31 2.19
CA PRO A 155 11.18 -12.41 2.47
C PRO A 155 12.38 -12.78 1.59
N ASP A 156 13.11 -11.77 1.11
CA ASP A 156 14.32 -11.94 0.30
C ASP A 156 15.62 -11.68 1.09
N GLY A 157 15.50 -11.36 2.38
CA GLY A 157 16.63 -11.08 3.27
C GLY A 157 17.03 -9.61 3.30
N ALA A 158 16.49 -8.76 2.43
CA ALA A 158 16.78 -7.33 2.49
C ALA A 158 16.08 -6.67 3.68
N HIS A 159 16.78 -5.76 4.33
CA HIS A 159 16.25 -4.95 5.43
C HIS A 159 16.80 -3.53 5.34
N ARG A 160 16.06 -2.58 5.90
CA ARG A 160 16.48 -1.19 5.98
C ARG A 160 15.97 -0.54 7.25
N GLU A 161 16.62 0.52 7.69
CA GLU A 161 16.12 1.39 8.75
C GLU A 161 15.40 2.60 8.12
N LEU A 162 14.27 2.96 8.69
CA LEU A 162 13.51 4.15 8.34
C LEU A 162 13.50 5.09 9.55
N ASP A 163 13.98 6.30 9.35
CA ASP A 163 13.90 7.37 10.34
C ASP A 163 12.54 8.07 10.20
N LEU A 164 11.69 7.90 11.20
CA LEU A 164 10.32 8.43 11.18
C LEU A 164 10.25 9.91 11.56
N THR A 165 11.26 10.43 12.25
CA THR A 165 11.28 11.81 12.77
C THR A 165 12.22 12.73 11.98
N GLY A 166 13.14 12.15 11.21
CA GLY A 166 14.11 12.90 10.41
C GLY A 166 15.33 13.40 11.20
N ASP A 167 15.35 13.20 12.51
CA ASP A 167 16.46 13.55 13.43
C ASP A 167 17.17 12.33 14.02
N GLY A 168 16.69 11.13 13.68
CA GLY A 168 17.23 9.85 14.13
C GLY A 168 16.71 9.37 15.47
N ASP A 169 15.80 10.10 16.10
CA ASP A 169 15.26 9.77 17.42
C ASP A 169 14.33 8.56 17.39
N VAL A 170 13.56 8.40 16.32
CA VAL A 170 12.67 7.24 16.17
C VAL A 170 12.96 6.54 14.84
N ARG A 171 13.57 5.37 14.95
CA ARG A 171 13.89 4.50 13.81
C ARG A 171 13.12 3.20 13.88
N VAL A 172 12.67 2.72 12.73
CA VAL A 172 12.03 1.42 12.58
C VAL A 172 12.75 0.60 11.53
N THR A 173 12.77 -0.71 11.73
CA THR A 173 13.32 -1.63 10.74
C THR A 173 12.22 -2.10 9.81
N GLN A 174 12.49 -2.08 8.51
CA GLN A 174 11.66 -2.69 7.49
C GLN A 174 12.37 -3.90 6.88
N VAL A 175 11.57 -4.88 6.50
CA VAL A 175 12.01 -6.06 5.72
C VAL A 175 11.32 -6.05 4.37
N ARG A 176 12.01 -6.53 3.34
CA ARG A 176 11.45 -6.63 2.00
C ARG A 176 10.88 -8.02 1.76
N LEU A 177 9.67 -8.07 1.23
CA LEU A 177 9.06 -9.27 0.69
C LEU A 177 8.91 -9.12 -0.81
N HIS A 178 8.95 -10.25 -1.52
CA HIS A 178 8.83 -10.30 -2.97
C HIS A 178 7.97 -11.45 -3.43
N THR A 179 7.51 -11.36 -4.67
CA THR A 179 6.79 -12.43 -5.38
C THR A 179 7.04 -12.34 -6.87
N GLU A 180 6.97 -13.50 -7.53
CA GLU A 180 6.89 -13.56 -9.00
C GLU A 180 5.46 -13.17 -9.43
N LEU A 181 5.37 -12.42 -10.52
CA LEU A 181 4.10 -12.11 -11.16
C LEU A 181 3.93 -13.08 -12.34
N ASP A 182 2.94 -13.96 -12.26
CA ASP A 182 2.65 -14.90 -13.32
C ASP A 182 2.32 -14.15 -14.61
N ARG A 183 2.93 -14.55 -15.72
CA ARG A 183 2.52 -14.03 -17.02
C ARG A 183 1.10 -14.50 -17.30
N PRO A 184 0.19 -13.63 -17.75
CA PRO A 184 -1.11 -14.08 -18.22
C PRO A 184 -0.86 -15.12 -19.30
N SER A 185 -1.42 -16.31 -19.08
CA SER A 185 -1.38 -17.38 -20.07
C SER A 185 -2.02 -16.85 -21.35
N GLY A 186 -1.23 -16.71 -22.40
CA GLY A 186 -1.65 -16.24 -23.71
C GLY A 186 -2.56 -17.25 -24.44
#